data_376841c8994d830f385b1ccda85c7620
#
_entry.id   376841c8994d830f385b1ccda85c7620
#
_cell.length_a   1.000
_cell.length_b   1.000
_cell.length_c   1.000
_cell.angle_alpha   90.00
_cell.angle_beta   90.00
_cell.angle_gamma   90.00
#
_symmetry.space_group_name_H-M   'P 1'
#
loop_
_entity.id
_entity.type
_entity.pdbx_description
1 polymer ?
#
loop_
_entity_poly.entity_id
_entity_poly.type
_entity_poly.pdbx_seq_one_letter_code
_entity_poly.pdbx_strand_id
1 'polypeptide(L)'
;MQMNGARALLESLKAEGVEVVFGYPGGAVLTLYDEVYKMKFPHILTRHEQGAAHAADGYARASGKVGVAFATSGPGATNLVTGIATAHMDSVPMVCITGQVANPYIGKDSFQEADIVGITTPITKHNYLVKDVNEIPRVVKEAFYIARTGRPGVVVIDVAKDVFDTPIDYCCPETVELHGYTGDVPYEVPAVWEAAEALAAAHRPLLFVGGGVVLSDTAKYVRELLACTGIPSVATLMGLGGIPAGTEGYTGMAGMHGAYASNMAIQECDLLLALGTRFSDRVTGNTAAFAPKAKIVHFDIDPAEFNKNVRADISVIGDLRETLPAFLDVVKNSSTEDLPVRFRPWRGEVLSMERAHPLGWKVSADIRPEELVSRVRELVPQDAICVTDVGQHQMWAAQFFGCTEPRHFLTSGGLGTMGYGLPAAIGAKLANPDKEVVLITGDGSIMMNCQEFATMADNDIDVKIVIVHNSILGMVGQWQRLFYSHHYSASELKGKTDFVKLAEAMGVEGCRIETREEFAEVLPQVLRAKGARLIDVIVPEEADVVPMVPGGKRLDQMVLGGR
;
A
#
# COMPACT_ATOMS: atom_id res chain seq x y z
N MET A 1 -27.65 26.82 -8.58
CA MET A 1 -28.64 25.77 -8.97
C MET A 1 -29.24 25.19 -7.68
N GLN A 2 -30.57 25.31 -7.50
CA GLN A 2 -31.19 24.85 -6.26
C GLN A 2 -31.28 23.33 -6.22
N MET A 3 -30.77 22.72 -5.13
CA MET A 3 -30.77 21.28 -4.89
C MET A 3 -30.68 21.00 -3.38
N ASN A 4 -30.84 19.73 -2.95
CA ASN A 4 -30.59 19.37 -1.54
C ASN A 4 -29.09 19.15 -1.27
N GLY A 5 -28.71 19.09 0.03
CA GLY A 5 -27.32 18.91 0.44
C GLY A 5 -26.71 17.59 -0.04
N ALA A 6 -27.49 16.51 -0.10
CA ALA A 6 -27.02 15.22 -0.62
C ALA A 6 -26.58 15.32 -2.09
N ARG A 7 -27.40 15.97 -2.92
CA ARG A 7 -27.06 16.20 -4.32
C ARG A 7 -25.86 17.14 -4.48
N ALA A 8 -25.79 18.20 -3.66
CA ALA A 8 -24.68 19.13 -3.65
C ALA A 8 -23.35 18.41 -3.32
N LEU A 9 -23.38 17.46 -2.39
CA LEU A 9 -22.23 16.63 -2.07
C LEU A 9 -21.79 15.78 -3.27
N LEU A 10 -22.72 15.07 -3.93
CA LEU A 10 -22.39 14.24 -5.10
C LEU A 10 -21.90 15.08 -6.30
N GLU A 11 -22.48 16.26 -6.56
CA GLU A 11 -21.99 17.17 -7.60
C GLU A 11 -20.58 17.70 -7.26
N SER A 12 -20.28 17.95 -5.97
CA SER A 12 -18.94 18.33 -5.51
C SER A 12 -17.93 17.20 -5.71
N LEU A 13 -18.29 15.93 -5.40
CA LEU A 13 -17.44 14.77 -5.66
C LEU A 13 -17.17 14.60 -7.16
N LYS A 14 -18.19 14.79 -7.99
CA LYS A 14 -18.05 14.75 -9.45
C LYS A 14 -17.10 15.84 -9.95
N ALA A 15 -17.18 17.05 -9.39
CA ALA A 15 -16.26 18.15 -9.70
C ALA A 15 -14.81 17.85 -9.30
N GLU A 16 -14.58 17.04 -8.27
CA GLU A 16 -13.24 16.54 -7.87
C GLU A 16 -12.79 15.32 -8.69
N GLY A 17 -13.58 14.87 -9.68
CA GLY A 17 -13.22 13.78 -10.57
C GLY A 17 -13.41 12.39 -9.98
N VAL A 18 -14.30 12.22 -9.00
CA VAL A 18 -14.63 10.91 -8.41
C VAL A 18 -15.39 10.08 -9.44
N GLU A 19 -14.84 8.90 -9.77
CA GLU A 19 -15.39 7.98 -10.77
C GLU A 19 -16.20 6.85 -10.13
N VAL A 20 -15.90 6.49 -8.88
CA VAL A 20 -16.57 5.43 -8.13
C VAL A 20 -16.45 5.68 -6.63
N VAL A 21 -17.48 5.30 -5.90
CA VAL A 21 -17.47 5.28 -4.43
C VAL A 21 -17.80 3.88 -3.92
N PHE A 22 -17.23 3.54 -2.77
CA PHE A 22 -17.46 2.28 -2.08
C PHE A 22 -18.24 2.56 -0.81
N GLY A 23 -19.23 1.74 -0.46
CA GLY A 23 -19.94 2.04 0.76
C GLY A 23 -21.06 1.09 1.12
N TYR A 24 -21.64 1.34 2.29
CA TYR A 24 -22.77 0.60 2.82
C TYR A 24 -23.84 1.58 3.31
N PRO A 25 -25.12 1.47 2.86
CA PRO A 25 -26.19 2.38 3.24
C PRO A 25 -26.65 2.18 4.68
N GLY A 26 -27.27 3.23 5.24
CA GLY A 26 -27.92 3.18 6.54
C GLY A 26 -28.73 4.43 6.82
N GLY A 27 -29.40 4.47 7.97
CA GLY A 27 -30.45 5.45 8.28
C GLY A 27 -30.05 6.91 8.19
N ALA A 28 -28.79 7.26 8.49
CA ALA A 28 -28.32 8.64 8.45
C ALA A 28 -27.96 9.12 7.03
N VAL A 29 -27.78 8.22 6.06
CA VAL A 29 -27.37 8.53 4.68
C VAL A 29 -28.40 8.17 3.63
N LEU A 30 -29.65 7.90 4.01
CA LEU A 30 -30.68 7.49 3.05
C LEU A 30 -30.92 8.53 1.95
N THR A 31 -30.94 9.82 2.29
CA THR A 31 -31.11 10.89 1.30
C THR A 31 -29.91 10.96 0.36
N LEU A 32 -28.69 10.70 0.85
CA LEU A 32 -27.50 10.60 0.00
C LEU A 32 -27.64 9.43 -0.99
N TYR A 33 -28.07 8.26 -0.53
CA TYR A 33 -28.26 7.09 -1.40
C TYR A 33 -29.45 7.23 -2.36
N ASP A 34 -30.49 8.00 -2.01
CA ASP A 34 -31.56 8.37 -2.93
C ASP A 34 -31.05 9.24 -4.09
N GLU A 35 -30.14 10.18 -3.79
CA GLU A 35 -29.49 10.98 -4.84
C GLU A 35 -28.47 10.16 -5.64
N VAL A 36 -27.74 9.21 -5.04
CA VAL A 36 -26.89 8.23 -5.75
C VAL A 36 -27.72 7.49 -6.81
N TYR A 37 -28.92 7.02 -6.44
CA TYR A 37 -29.84 6.34 -7.36
C TYR A 37 -30.34 7.27 -8.48
N LYS A 38 -30.80 8.48 -8.15
CA LYS A 38 -31.34 9.45 -9.12
C LYS A 38 -30.27 9.92 -10.12
N MET A 39 -29.04 10.13 -9.65
CA MET A 39 -27.91 10.56 -10.47
C MET A 39 -27.25 9.41 -11.22
N LYS A 40 -27.58 8.16 -10.89
CA LYS A 40 -26.84 6.96 -11.31
C LYS A 40 -25.33 7.13 -11.02
N PHE A 41 -25.03 7.67 -9.84
CA PHE A 41 -23.66 7.89 -9.43
C PHE A 41 -22.97 6.54 -9.24
N PRO A 42 -21.76 6.30 -9.81
CA PRO A 42 -21.11 4.99 -9.70
C PRO A 42 -20.80 4.64 -8.25
N HIS A 43 -21.40 3.55 -7.79
CA HIS A 43 -21.31 3.08 -6.41
C HIS A 43 -21.17 1.57 -6.36
N ILE A 44 -20.25 1.07 -5.55
CA ILE A 44 -20.07 -0.35 -5.25
C ILE A 44 -20.55 -0.60 -3.83
N LEU A 45 -21.57 -1.44 -3.72
CA LEU A 45 -22.08 -1.91 -2.43
C LEU A 45 -21.14 -2.99 -1.89
N THR A 46 -20.37 -2.65 -0.88
CA THR A 46 -19.56 -3.63 -0.13
C THR A 46 -20.42 -4.38 0.89
N ARG A 47 -19.87 -5.39 1.53
CA ARG A 47 -20.60 -6.17 2.55
C ARG A 47 -20.24 -5.76 3.97
N HIS A 48 -19.24 -4.90 4.10
CA HIS A 48 -18.80 -4.31 5.35
C HIS A 48 -18.09 -2.98 5.08
N GLU A 49 -18.22 -1.99 5.97
CA GLU A 49 -17.61 -0.67 5.77
C GLU A 49 -16.08 -0.72 5.81
N GLN A 50 -15.48 -1.63 6.57
CA GLN A 50 -14.04 -1.89 6.50
C GLN A 50 -13.63 -2.31 5.08
N GLY A 51 -14.43 -3.16 4.43
CA GLY A 51 -14.25 -3.52 3.02
C GLY A 51 -14.34 -2.31 2.11
N ALA A 52 -15.30 -1.39 2.36
CA ALA A 52 -15.42 -0.15 1.59
C ALA A 52 -14.16 0.73 1.68
N ALA A 53 -13.63 0.91 2.90
CA ALA A 53 -12.42 1.70 3.11
C ALA A 53 -11.19 1.05 2.45
N HIS A 54 -11.01 -0.28 2.56
CA HIS A 54 -9.91 -0.97 1.89
C HIS A 54 -10.05 -0.99 0.37
N ALA A 55 -11.28 -1.07 -0.17
CA ALA A 55 -11.49 -0.95 -1.62
C ALA A 55 -11.17 0.46 -2.12
N ALA A 56 -11.55 1.50 -1.38
CA ALA A 56 -11.16 2.88 -1.68
C ALA A 56 -9.63 3.08 -1.61
N ASP A 57 -8.96 2.48 -0.62
CA ASP A 57 -7.50 2.46 -0.50
C ASP A 57 -6.84 1.77 -1.71
N GLY A 58 -7.29 0.56 -2.06
CA GLY A 58 -6.79 -0.18 -3.22
C GLY A 58 -6.98 0.58 -4.54
N TYR A 59 -8.15 1.22 -4.71
CA TYR A 59 -8.43 2.10 -5.85
C TYR A 59 -7.45 3.28 -5.91
N ALA A 60 -7.22 3.95 -4.77
CA ALA A 60 -6.32 5.09 -4.70
C ALA A 60 -4.87 4.71 -5.02
N ARG A 61 -4.37 3.60 -4.46
CA ARG A 61 -2.99 3.11 -4.74
C ARG A 61 -2.80 2.75 -6.20
N ALA A 62 -3.77 2.04 -6.79
CA ALA A 62 -3.66 1.55 -8.17
C ALA A 62 -3.87 2.64 -9.22
N SER A 63 -4.72 3.67 -8.93
CA SER A 63 -5.04 4.75 -9.87
C SER A 63 -4.20 6.02 -9.67
N GLY A 64 -3.68 6.25 -8.46
CA GLY A 64 -3.11 7.55 -8.07
C GLY A 64 -4.15 8.64 -7.76
N LYS A 65 -5.44 8.33 -7.83
CA LYS A 65 -6.57 9.23 -7.51
C LYS A 65 -6.94 9.14 -6.02
N VAL A 66 -7.80 10.05 -5.57
CA VAL A 66 -8.35 9.98 -4.22
C VAL A 66 -9.42 8.89 -4.15
N GLY A 67 -9.28 7.94 -3.23
CA GLY A 67 -10.30 6.94 -2.96
C GLY A 67 -11.45 7.50 -2.11
N VAL A 68 -12.69 7.05 -2.33
CA VAL A 68 -13.85 7.57 -1.60
C VAL A 68 -14.67 6.43 -0.99
N ALA A 69 -14.95 6.53 0.31
CA ALA A 69 -15.80 5.58 1.03
C ALA A 69 -16.98 6.27 1.71
N PHE A 70 -18.16 5.64 1.68
CA PHE A 70 -19.37 6.11 2.36
C PHE A 70 -19.77 5.16 3.49
N ALA A 71 -20.21 5.71 4.61
CA ALA A 71 -20.83 4.93 5.68
C ALA A 71 -21.93 5.72 6.40
N THR A 72 -22.83 5.01 7.04
CA THR A 72 -23.81 5.61 7.93
C THR A 72 -23.19 5.98 9.28
N SER A 73 -23.96 6.62 10.15
CA SER A 73 -23.56 6.99 11.52
C SER A 73 -23.31 5.77 12.43
N GLY A 74 -22.74 6.01 13.57
CA GLY A 74 -22.53 5.01 14.62
C GLY A 74 -21.68 3.84 14.15
N PRO A 75 -22.22 2.60 14.13
CA PRO A 75 -21.46 1.41 13.79
C PRO A 75 -20.91 1.42 12.35
N GLY A 76 -21.60 2.05 11.40
CA GLY A 76 -21.10 2.20 10.03
C GLY A 76 -19.83 3.04 9.99
N ALA A 77 -19.85 4.20 10.61
CA ALA A 77 -18.69 5.08 10.70
C ALA A 77 -17.53 4.44 11.49
N THR A 78 -17.80 3.79 12.61
CA THR A 78 -16.75 3.13 13.41
C THR A 78 -16.12 1.93 12.71
N ASN A 79 -16.86 1.24 11.82
CA ASN A 79 -16.33 0.15 11.00
C ASN A 79 -15.30 0.61 9.94
N LEU A 80 -15.28 1.90 9.58
CA LEU A 80 -14.24 2.47 8.70
C LEU A 80 -12.88 2.62 9.36
N VAL A 81 -12.82 2.67 10.70
CA VAL A 81 -11.62 3.10 11.47
C VAL A 81 -10.38 2.32 11.09
N THR A 82 -10.46 0.99 11.00
CA THR A 82 -9.30 0.16 10.60
C THR A 82 -8.81 0.52 9.18
N GLY A 83 -9.74 0.72 8.22
CA GLY A 83 -9.37 1.10 6.86
C GLY A 83 -8.78 2.51 6.78
N ILE A 84 -9.33 3.47 7.54
CA ILE A 84 -8.79 4.83 7.68
C ILE A 84 -7.36 4.79 8.22
N ALA A 85 -7.12 4.03 9.31
CA ALA A 85 -5.79 3.90 9.91
C ALA A 85 -4.79 3.24 8.95
N THR A 86 -5.23 2.23 8.17
CA THR A 86 -4.42 1.57 7.15
C THR A 86 -3.96 2.56 6.07
N ALA A 87 -4.89 3.31 5.50
CA ALA A 87 -4.61 4.30 4.47
C ALA A 87 -3.73 5.45 5.00
N HIS A 88 -4.01 5.94 6.22
CA HIS A 88 -3.23 7.00 6.86
C HIS A 88 -1.78 6.58 7.09
N MET A 89 -1.55 5.38 7.63
CA MET A 89 -0.21 4.87 7.92
C MET A 89 0.67 4.74 6.67
N ASP A 90 0.06 4.45 5.52
CA ASP A 90 0.75 4.32 4.23
C ASP A 90 0.65 5.56 3.33
N SER A 91 0.13 6.68 3.87
CA SER A 91 0.01 7.96 3.16
C SER A 91 -0.84 7.87 1.88
N VAL A 92 -1.96 7.13 1.94
CA VAL A 92 -2.89 6.96 0.81
C VAL A 92 -3.92 8.09 0.82
N PRO A 93 -4.11 8.82 -0.29
CA PRO A 93 -5.12 9.86 -0.38
C PRO A 93 -6.52 9.24 -0.40
N MET A 94 -7.31 9.50 0.63
CA MET A 94 -8.67 8.96 0.76
C MET A 94 -9.60 9.97 1.44
N VAL A 95 -10.85 10.04 0.99
CA VAL A 95 -11.91 10.82 1.64
C VAL A 95 -13.02 9.87 2.09
N CYS A 96 -13.24 9.80 3.40
CA CYS A 96 -14.34 9.05 3.98
C CYS A 96 -15.49 9.98 4.33
N ILE A 97 -16.70 9.68 3.85
CA ILE A 97 -17.90 10.48 4.12
C ILE A 97 -18.82 9.65 4.98
N THR A 98 -19.08 10.14 6.19
CA THR A 98 -19.97 9.50 7.16
C THR A 98 -21.22 10.32 7.38
N GLY A 99 -22.32 9.66 7.61
CA GLY A 99 -23.50 10.33 8.14
C GLY A 99 -23.39 10.46 9.64
N GLN A 100 -23.96 11.54 10.20
CA GLN A 100 -24.12 11.76 11.64
C GLN A 100 -25.62 11.86 11.97
N VAL A 101 -26.00 11.76 13.22
CA VAL A 101 -27.37 12.08 13.66
C VAL A 101 -27.71 13.53 13.31
N ALA A 102 -29.00 13.87 13.22
CA ALA A 102 -29.42 15.24 12.91
C ALA A 102 -28.92 16.23 13.97
N ASN A 103 -28.63 17.47 13.56
CA ASN A 103 -28.05 18.53 14.40
C ASN A 103 -28.63 18.66 15.82
N PRO A 104 -29.99 18.60 16.03
CA PRO A 104 -30.57 18.72 17.36
C PRO A 104 -30.24 17.57 18.31
N TYR A 105 -29.73 16.46 17.77
CA TYR A 105 -29.46 15.23 18.53
C TYR A 105 -27.97 14.98 18.80
N ILE A 106 -27.07 15.75 18.22
CA ILE A 106 -25.62 15.62 18.44
C ILE A 106 -25.29 15.95 19.88
N GLY A 107 -24.53 15.07 20.54
CA GLY A 107 -24.13 15.18 21.95
C GLY A 107 -25.21 14.78 22.94
N LYS A 108 -26.19 13.97 22.54
CA LYS A 108 -27.32 13.54 23.39
C LYS A 108 -27.45 12.02 23.51
N ASP A 109 -26.41 11.27 23.19
CA ASP A 109 -26.40 9.79 23.20
C ASP A 109 -27.54 9.20 22.35
N SER A 110 -27.80 9.80 21.21
CA SER A 110 -28.87 9.41 20.30
C SER A 110 -28.58 8.07 19.64
N PHE A 111 -29.63 7.39 19.17
CA PHE A 111 -29.48 6.11 18.46
C PHE A 111 -28.51 6.22 17.28
N GLN A 112 -27.47 5.37 17.28
CA GLN A 112 -26.38 5.35 16.30
C GLN A 112 -25.58 6.66 16.23
N GLU A 113 -25.48 7.40 17.31
CA GLU A 113 -24.53 8.49 17.45
C GLU A 113 -23.14 7.95 17.84
N ALA A 114 -22.10 8.47 17.22
CA ALA A 114 -20.71 8.29 17.63
C ALA A 114 -19.93 9.58 17.32
N ASP A 115 -19.00 9.95 18.20
CA ASP A 115 -18.05 11.03 17.93
C ASP A 115 -16.95 10.52 16.99
N ILE A 116 -17.30 10.38 15.70
CA ILE A 116 -16.37 9.85 14.70
C ILE A 116 -15.21 10.80 14.44
N VAL A 117 -15.41 12.10 14.59
CA VAL A 117 -14.33 13.10 14.50
C VAL A 117 -13.30 12.87 15.60
N GLY A 118 -13.74 12.73 16.85
CA GLY A 118 -12.86 12.42 17.97
C GLY A 118 -12.12 11.08 17.81
N ILE A 119 -12.83 10.05 17.34
CA ILE A 119 -12.26 8.71 17.11
C ILE A 119 -11.20 8.74 15.99
N THR A 120 -11.41 9.48 14.91
CA THR A 120 -10.54 9.46 13.73
C THR A 120 -9.46 10.54 13.72
N THR A 121 -9.52 11.52 14.62
CA THR A 121 -8.52 12.60 14.72
C THR A 121 -7.06 12.10 14.71
N PRO A 122 -6.65 11.06 15.47
CA PRO A 122 -5.24 10.62 15.50
C PRO A 122 -4.81 9.81 14.27
N ILE A 123 -5.74 9.43 13.39
CA ILE A 123 -5.50 8.57 12.22
C ILE A 123 -5.90 9.21 10.89
N THR A 124 -6.01 10.55 10.87
CA THR A 124 -6.36 11.33 9.67
C THR A 124 -5.51 12.58 9.57
N LYS A 125 -5.44 13.15 8.37
CA LYS A 125 -4.87 14.49 8.18
C LYS A 125 -5.79 15.59 8.67
N HIS A 126 -7.09 15.42 8.45
CA HIS A 126 -8.11 16.37 8.87
C HIS A 126 -9.49 15.72 8.97
N ASN A 127 -10.37 16.35 9.77
CA ASN A 127 -11.76 15.94 9.94
C ASN A 127 -12.66 17.16 9.87
N TYR A 128 -13.85 16.97 9.29
CA TYR A 128 -14.92 17.95 9.28
C TYR A 128 -16.17 17.36 9.92
N LEU A 129 -16.87 18.16 10.73
CA LEU A 129 -18.25 17.92 11.13
C LEU A 129 -19.14 18.97 10.48
N VAL A 130 -19.85 18.59 9.42
CA VAL A 130 -20.68 19.49 8.62
C VAL A 130 -22.07 19.59 9.23
N LYS A 131 -22.42 20.79 9.71
CA LYS A 131 -23.70 21.12 10.35
C LYS A 131 -24.54 22.11 9.55
N ASP A 132 -23.95 22.76 8.55
CA ASP A 132 -24.61 23.70 7.66
C ASP A 132 -24.44 23.23 6.21
N VAL A 133 -25.55 23.15 5.47
CA VAL A 133 -25.58 22.73 4.07
C VAL A 133 -24.69 23.59 3.18
N ASN A 134 -24.53 24.88 3.49
CA ASN A 134 -23.71 25.82 2.73
C ASN A 134 -22.21 25.52 2.80
N GLU A 135 -21.79 24.72 3.77
CA GLU A 135 -20.38 24.30 3.89
C GLU A 135 -19.99 23.16 2.96
N ILE A 136 -20.95 22.36 2.47
CA ILE A 136 -20.68 21.12 1.71
C ILE A 136 -19.71 21.36 0.53
N PRO A 137 -19.95 22.32 -0.38
CA PRO A 137 -19.08 22.49 -1.54
C PRO A 137 -17.64 22.88 -1.16
N ARG A 138 -17.49 23.76 -0.15
CA ARG A 138 -16.20 24.17 0.37
C ARG A 138 -15.46 23.01 1.04
N VAL A 139 -16.14 22.31 1.96
CA VAL A 139 -15.54 21.20 2.72
C VAL A 139 -15.09 20.07 1.80
N VAL A 140 -15.90 19.68 0.82
CA VAL A 140 -15.49 18.65 -0.15
C VAL A 140 -14.25 19.09 -0.92
N LYS A 141 -14.21 20.32 -1.42
CA LYS A 141 -13.07 20.86 -2.14
C LYS A 141 -11.79 20.86 -1.30
N GLU A 142 -11.89 21.35 -0.06
CA GLU A 142 -10.78 21.37 0.92
C GLU A 142 -10.31 19.95 1.27
N ALA A 143 -11.23 19.01 1.51
CA ALA A 143 -10.92 17.63 1.86
C ALA A 143 -10.08 16.93 0.77
N PHE A 144 -10.45 17.09 -0.49
CA PHE A 144 -9.70 16.53 -1.62
C PHE A 144 -8.34 17.20 -1.79
N TYR A 145 -8.27 18.53 -1.60
CA TYR A 145 -6.99 19.23 -1.62
C TYR A 145 -6.07 18.75 -0.52
N ILE A 146 -6.54 18.67 0.74
CA ILE A 146 -5.75 18.17 1.88
C ILE A 146 -5.32 16.72 1.66
N ALA A 147 -6.22 15.87 1.17
CA ALA A 147 -5.93 14.45 0.98
C ALA A 147 -4.76 14.20 0.01
N ARG A 148 -4.65 15.00 -1.08
CA ARG A 148 -3.68 14.76 -2.16
C ARG A 148 -2.42 15.62 -2.14
N THR A 149 -2.38 16.69 -1.33
CA THR A 149 -1.25 17.66 -1.31
C THR A 149 -0.33 17.43 -0.11
N GLY A 150 0.91 17.93 -0.18
CA GLY A 150 1.93 17.61 0.78
C GLY A 150 2.11 16.08 0.89
N ARG A 151 2.37 15.54 2.08
CA ARG A 151 2.27 14.09 2.31
C ARG A 151 0.80 13.68 2.19
N PRO A 152 0.41 12.78 1.24
CA PRO A 152 -0.97 12.37 1.10
C PRO A 152 -1.53 11.68 2.35
N GLY A 153 -2.86 11.64 2.48
CA GLY A 153 -3.49 10.95 3.59
C GLY A 153 -5.01 11.07 3.61
N VAL A 154 -5.61 10.63 4.70
CA VAL A 154 -7.06 10.50 4.84
C VAL A 154 -7.69 11.76 5.40
N VAL A 155 -8.85 12.13 4.85
CA VAL A 155 -9.74 13.16 5.41
C VAL A 155 -11.12 12.55 5.65
N VAL A 156 -11.73 12.84 6.79
CA VAL A 156 -13.10 12.41 7.13
C VAL A 156 -14.04 13.61 7.06
N ILE A 157 -15.19 13.42 6.42
CA ILE A 157 -16.29 14.40 6.36
C ILE A 157 -17.51 13.75 7.02
N ASP A 158 -17.82 14.15 8.25
CA ASP A 158 -18.98 13.68 8.99
C ASP A 158 -20.12 14.68 8.81
N VAL A 159 -21.25 14.23 8.23
CA VAL A 159 -22.33 15.14 7.80
C VAL A 159 -23.60 14.84 8.59
N ALA A 160 -24.14 15.86 9.27
CA ALA A 160 -25.40 15.72 10.01
C ALA A 160 -26.55 15.39 9.04
N LYS A 161 -27.42 14.45 9.45
CA LYS A 161 -28.48 13.90 8.61
C LYS A 161 -29.40 14.94 7.98
N ASP A 162 -29.81 15.94 8.76
CA ASP A 162 -30.68 17.02 8.31
C ASP A 162 -30.02 17.95 7.27
N VAL A 163 -28.71 18.01 7.23
CA VAL A 163 -27.93 18.74 6.21
C VAL A 163 -28.15 18.13 4.82
N PHE A 164 -28.26 16.80 4.71
CA PHE A 164 -28.53 16.15 3.43
C PHE A 164 -29.89 16.53 2.84
N ASP A 165 -30.89 16.80 3.68
CA ASP A 165 -32.25 17.15 3.27
C ASP A 165 -32.41 18.65 2.98
N THR A 166 -31.52 19.48 3.52
CA THR A 166 -31.66 20.94 3.47
C THR A 166 -31.36 21.49 2.07
N PRO A 167 -32.23 22.38 1.51
CA PRO A 167 -31.97 23.03 0.23
C PRO A 167 -30.77 23.96 0.25
N ILE A 168 -30.03 23.99 -0.86
CA ILE A 168 -28.90 24.89 -1.09
C ILE A 168 -28.91 25.47 -2.51
N ASP A 169 -28.49 26.70 -2.67
CA ASP A 169 -28.08 27.26 -3.96
C ASP A 169 -26.61 26.87 -4.23
N TYR A 170 -26.44 25.73 -4.88
CA TYR A 170 -25.14 25.13 -5.12
C TYR A 170 -24.26 25.95 -6.05
N CYS A 171 -23.04 26.23 -5.60
CA CYS A 171 -21.93 26.76 -6.38
C CYS A 171 -20.65 25.97 -6.01
N CYS A 172 -19.97 25.43 -7.02
CA CYS A 172 -18.68 24.76 -6.80
C CYS A 172 -17.57 25.82 -6.63
N PRO A 173 -16.78 25.79 -5.54
CA PRO A 173 -15.65 26.70 -5.39
C PRO A 173 -14.58 26.45 -6.47
N GLU A 174 -14.02 27.50 -7.04
CA GLU A 174 -12.92 27.40 -8.02
C GLU A 174 -11.58 27.16 -7.33
N THR A 175 -11.36 27.80 -6.18
CA THR A 175 -10.10 27.77 -5.42
C THR A 175 -10.30 27.20 -4.02
N VAL A 176 -9.19 26.78 -3.41
CA VAL A 176 -9.12 26.40 -2.01
C VAL A 176 -8.35 27.46 -1.25
N GLU A 177 -8.94 27.97 -0.17
CA GLU A 177 -8.31 28.91 0.75
C GLU A 177 -8.29 28.31 2.15
N LEU A 178 -7.15 27.71 2.53
CA LEU A 178 -6.93 27.14 3.85
C LEU A 178 -5.97 27.99 4.64
N HIS A 179 -6.44 28.52 5.77
CA HIS A 179 -5.58 29.29 6.63
C HIS A 179 -4.55 28.38 7.32
N GLY A 180 -3.25 28.66 7.12
CA GLY A 180 -2.15 27.92 7.77
C GLY A 180 -1.80 26.59 7.11
N TYR A 181 -2.39 26.23 5.95
CA TYR A 181 -2.01 25.06 5.17
C TYR A 181 -1.76 25.43 3.71
N THR A 182 -0.58 25.12 3.23
CA THR A 182 -0.23 25.15 1.80
C THR A 182 0.14 23.73 1.38
N GLY A 183 -0.37 23.30 0.23
CA GLY A 183 -0.03 21.98 -0.32
C GLY A 183 1.37 21.94 -0.92
N ASP A 184 1.97 23.10 -1.17
CA ASP A 184 3.30 23.23 -1.76
C ASP A 184 4.36 23.17 -0.66
N VAL A 185 5.36 22.32 -0.86
CA VAL A 185 6.53 22.19 0.01
C VAL A 185 7.76 22.59 -0.80
N PRO A 186 8.16 23.88 -0.75
CA PRO A 186 9.30 24.37 -1.50
C PRO A 186 10.59 23.70 -1.02
N TYR A 187 11.50 23.44 -1.95
CA TYR A 187 12.80 22.85 -1.64
C TYR A 187 13.93 23.88 -1.69
N GLU A 188 14.99 23.60 -0.95
CA GLU A 188 16.19 24.44 -0.93
C GLU A 188 17.21 23.92 -1.97
N VAL A 189 17.53 24.76 -2.96
CA VAL A 189 18.51 24.44 -4.01
C VAL A 189 19.88 24.03 -3.46
N PRO A 190 20.43 24.67 -2.41
CA PRO A 190 21.72 24.26 -1.81
C PRO A 190 21.73 22.80 -1.33
N ALA A 191 20.64 22.31 -0.74
CA ALA A 191 20.57 20.93 -0.25
C ALA A 191 20.66 19.90 -1.40
N VAL A 192 20.09 20.22 -2.56
CA VAL A 192 20.19 19.39 -3.76
C VAL A 192 21.62 19.35 -4.28
N TRP A 193 22.35 20.48 -4.28
CA TRP A 193 23.76 20.53 -4.65
C TRP A 193 24.64 19.74 -3.67
N GLU A 194 24.43 19.89 -2.36
CA GLU A 194 25.15 19.11 -1.34
C GLU A 194 24.95 17.61 -1.51
N ALA A 195 23.73 17.19 -1.88
CA ALA A 195 23.42 15.79 -2.18
C ALA A 195 24.21 15.29 -3.41
N ALA A 196 24.29 16.10 -4.47
CA ALA A 196 25.03 15.76 -5.67
C ALA A 196 26.56 15.72 -5.42
N GLU A 197 27.09 16.65 -4.65
CA GLU A 197 28.49 16.63 -4.20
C GLU A 197 28.81 15.39 -3.36
N ALA A 198 27.88 14.99 -2.48
CA ALA A 198 28.03 13.76 -1.70
C ALA A 198 28.09 12.52 -2.61
N LEU A 199 27.25 12.46 -3.65
CA LEU A 199 27.32 11.38 -4.64
C LEU A 199 28.64 11.40 -5.43
N ALA A 200 29.09 12.58 -5.83
CA ALA A 200 30.35 12.74 -6.55
C ALA A 200 31.57 12.33 -5.70
N ALA A 201 31.51 12.47 -4.37
CA ALA A 201 32.59 12.07 -3.45
C ALA A 201 32.53 10.58 -3.05
N ALA A 202 31.40 9.91 -3.20
CA ALA A 202 31.21 8.54 -2.74
C ALA A 202 32.00 7.50 -3.56
N HIS A 203 32.34 6.39 -2.93
CA HIS A 203 32.93 5.21 -3.57
C HIS A 203 31.98 4.01 -3.60
N ARG A 204 31.07 3.94 -2.62
CA ARG A 204 30.09 2.85 -2.42
C ARG A 204 28.67 3.39 -2.25
N PRO A 205 28.17 4.23 -3.19
CA PRO A 205 26.81 4.77 -3.07
C PRO A 205 25.76 3.70 -3.24
N LEU A 206 24.64 3.82 -2.51
CA LEU A 206 23.47 2.97 -2.62
C LEU A 206 22.22 3.82 -2.75
N LEU A 207 21.38 3.52 -3.73
CA LEU A 207 20.06 4.12 -3.85
C LEU A 207 19.03 3.31 -3.06
N PHE A 208 18.28 3.97 -2.20
CA PHE A 208 17.25 3.36 -1.35
C PHE A 208 15.88 3.98 -1.65
N VAL A 209 15.01 3.23 -2.32
CA VAL A 209 13.73 3.69 -2.83
C VAL A 209 12.60 3.33 -1.86
N GLY A 210 11.89 4.34 -1.38
CA GLY A 210 10.70 4.20 -0.54
C GLY A 210 9.38 4.40 -1.27
N GLY A 211 8.27 4.31 -0.53
CA GLY A 211 6.92 4.51 -1.04
C GLY A 211 6.67 5.89 -1.63
N GLY A 212 7.41 6.90 -1.19
CA GLY A 212 7.30 8.26 -1.73
C GLY A 212 7.55 8.35 -3.23
N VAL A 213 8.47 7.53 -3.77
CA VAL A 213 8.73 7.44 -5.22
C VAL A 213 7.51 6.94 -6.00
N VAL A 214 6.81 5.95 -5.45
CA VAL A 214 5.59 5.40 -6.06
C VAL A 214 4.43 6.39 -5.95
N LEU A 215 4.25 7.01 -4.78
CA LEU A 215 3.17 7.96 -4.52
C LEU A 215 3.29 9.25 -5.36
N SER A 216 4.51 9.71 -5.59
CA SER A 216 4.78 10.93 -6.38
C SER A 216 4.91 10.70 -7.88
N ASP A 217 4.79 9.45 -8.36
CA ASP A 217 4.97 9.06 -9.79
C ASP A 217 6.35 9.45 -10.36
N THR A 218 7.39 9.40 -9.51
CA THR A 218 8.76 9.80 -9.88
C THR A 218 9.68 8.64 -10.27
N ALA A 219 9.15 7.42 -10.39
CA ALA A 219 9.92 6.23 -10.78
C ALA A 219 10.72 6.41 -12.10
N LYS A 220 10.23 7.21 -13.05
CA LYS A 220 10.95 7.53 -14.29
C LYS A 220 12.29 8.22 -14.02
N TYR A 221 12.35 9.14 -13.06
CA TYR A 221 13.60 9.85 -12.69
C TYR A 221 14.55 8.93 -11.92
N VAL A 222 14.02 7.98 -11.14
CA VAL A 222 14.82 6.93 -10.51
C VAL A 222 15.49 6.05 -11.56
N ARG A 223 14.74 5.61 -12.57
CA ARG A 223 15.28 4.82 -13.70
C ARG A 223 16.38 5.59 -14.44
N GLU A 224 16.18 6.89 -14.65
CA GLU A 224 17.14 7.77 -15.32
C GLU A 224 18.40 7.96 -14.47
N LEU A 225 18.26 8.15 -13.14
CA LEU A 225 19.39 8.24 -12.20
C LEU A 225 20.22 6.94 -12.22
N LEU A 226 19.56 5.78 -12.17
CA LEU A 226 20.25 4.49 -12.26
C LEU A 226 20.99 4.33 -13.60
N ALA A 227 20.39 4.75 -14.70
CA ALA A 227 21.01 4.66 -16.03
C ALA A 227 22.25 5.53 -16.15
N CYS A 228 22.23 6.77 -15.61
CA CYS A 228 23.36 7.70 -15.71
C CYS A 228 24.45 7.46 -14.67
N THR A 229 24.16 6.79 -13.55
CA THR A 229 25.13 6.56 -12.48
C THR A 229 25.61 5.12 -12.36
N GLY A 230 24.76 4.16 -12.69
CA GLY A 230 25.04 2.74 -12.52
C GLY A 230 25.21 2.30 -11.05
N ILE A 231 24.71 3.06 -10.09
CA ILE A 231 24.77 2.70 -8.66
C ILE A 231 23.86 1.50 -8.35
N PRO A 232 24.24 0.62 -7.41
CA PRO A 232 23.32 -0.41 -6.93
C PRO A 232 22.14 0.21 -6.19
N SER A 233 21.02 -0.54 -6.14
CA SER A 233 19.78 -0.04 -5.58
C SER A 233 18.99 -1.10 -4.83
N VAL A 234 18.21 -0.64 -3.86
CA VAL A 234 17.30 -1.45 -3.05
C VAL A 234 15.98 -0.70 -2.83
N ALA A 235 14.93 -1.41 -2.46
CA ALA A 235 13.64 -0.79 -2.15
C ALA A 235 13.12 -1.19 -0.77
N THR A 236 12.27 -0.35 -0.19
CA THR A 236 11.38 -0.77 0.91
C THR A 236 10.23 -1.60 0.35
N LEU A 237 9.47 -2.28 1.20
CA LEU A 237 8.22 -2.96 0.81
C LEU A 237 7.29 -2.04 0.01
N MET A 238 7.11 -0.79 0.48
CA MET A 238 6.25 0.20 -0.19
C MET A 238 6.88 0.83 -1.44
N GLY A 239 8.19 0.64 -1.64
CA GLY A 239 8.93 1.11 -2.82
C GLY A 239 8.97 0.10 -3.97
N LEU A 240 8.42 -1.11 -3.78
CA LEU A 240 8.38 -2.14 -4.82
C LEU A 240 7.64 -1.65 -6.07
N GLY A 241 8.21 -1.93 -7.24
CA GLY A 241 7.74 -1.39 -8.52
C GLY A 241 8.30 -0.01 -8.89
N GLY A 242 8.86 0.75 -7.94
CA GLY A 242 9.57 2.01 -8.21
C GLY A 242 10.84 1.79 -9.04
N ILE A 243 11.46 0.62 -8.87
CA ILE A 243 12.54 0.10 -9.73
C ILE A 243 12.03 -1.21 -10.33
N PRO A 244 12.09 -1.39 -11.67
CA PRO A 244 11.67 -2.63 -12.30
C PRO A 244 12.51 -3.82 -11.83
N ALA A 245 11.85 -4.93 -11.52
CA ALA A 245 12.54 -6.18 -11.26
C ALA A 245 13.41 -6.57 -12.48
N GLY A 246 14.62 -7.06 -12.22
CA GLY A 246 15.61 -7.37 -13.26
C GLY A 246 16.48 -6.19 -13.70
N THR A 247 16.30 -4.99 -13.15
CA THR A 247 17.25 -3.88 -13.37
C THR A 247 18.63 -4.26 -12.81
N GLU A 248 19.69 -4.07 -13.59
CA GLU A 248 21.07 -4.39 -13.16
C GLU A 248 21.47 -3.64 -11.89
N GLY A 249 21.92 -4.37 -10.87
CA GLY A 249 22.29 -3.81 -9.57
C GLY A 249 21.12 -3.55 -8.62
N TYR A 250 19.89 -3.83 -9.02
CA TYR A 250 18.73 -3.83 -8.12
C TYR A 250 18.58 -5.19 -7.45
N THR A 251 18.73 -5.25 -6.13
CA THR A 251 18.72 -6.50 -5.36
C THR A 251 17.40 -6.75 -4.62
N GLY A 252 16.37 -5.95 -4.92
CA GLY A 252 15.01 -6.16 -4.39
C GLY A 252 14.76 -5.46 -3.05
N MET A 253 13.91 -6.08 -2.24
CA MET A 253 13.48 -5.52 -0.96
C MET A 253 14.58 -5.60 0.10
N ALA A 254 14.70 -4.53 0.90
CA ALA A 254 15.55 -4.46 2.10
C ALA A 254 14.71 -4.49 3.38
N GLY A 255 15.34 -4.81 4.51
CA GLY A 255 14.74 -4.81 5.84
C GLY A 255 14.58 -6.21 6.43
N MET A 256 13.62 -6.38 7.35
CA MET A 256 13.43 -7.61 8.13
C MET A 256 13.37 -8.88 7.27
N HIS A 257 12.64 -8.85 6.18
CA HIS A 257 12.54 -9.96 5.21
C HIS A 257 13.19 -9.61 3.85
N GLY A 258 14.13 -8.67 3.88
CA GLY A 258 14.90 -8.24 2.72
C GLY A 258 15.88 -9.31 2.23
N ALA A 259 16.28 -9.20 0.96
CA ALA A 259 17.32 -10.04 0.40
C ALA A 259 18.67 -9.83 1.13
N TYR A 260 19.49 -10.89 1.19
CA TYR A 260 20.83 -10.80 1.81
C TYR A 260 21.63 -9.65 1.22
N ALA A 261 21.74 -9.58 -0.10
CA ALA A 261 22.52 -8.55 -0.78
C ALA A 261 21.98 -7.14 -0.50
N SER A 262 20.66 -6.96 -0.43
CA SER A 262 20.03 -5.67 -0.13
C SER A 262 20.42 -5.17 1.27
N ASN A 263 20.34 -6.04 2.27
CA ASN A 263 20.68 -5.70 3.65
C ASN A 263 22.19 -5.46 3.82
N MET A 264 23.02 -6.27 3.18
CA MET A 264 24.49 -6.10 3.23
C MET A 264 24.94 -4.85 2.48
N ALA A 265 24.30 -4.50 1.34
CA ALA A 265 24.60 -3.26 0.63
C ALA A 265 24.34 -2.03 1.50
N ILE A 266 23.26 -2.02 2.30
CA ILE A 266 22.99 -0.95 3.27
C ILE A 266 24.08 -0.89 4.36
N GLN A 267 24.57 -2.04 4.84
CA GLN A 267 25.59 -2.07 5.89
C GLN A 267 26.98 -1.66 5.40
N GLU A 268 27.26 -1.83 4.10
CA GLU A 268 28.60 -1.63 3.52
C GLU A 268 28.72 -0.35 2.67
N CYS A 269 27.61 0.33 2.33
CA CYS A 269 27.68 1.58 1.57
C CYS A 269 28.34 2.71 2.37
N ASP A 270 28.97 3.65 1.66
CA ASP A 270 29.54 4.89 2.23
C ASP A 270 28.62 6.10 2.02
N LEU A 271 27.64 5.97 1.12
CA LEU A 271 26.57 6.94 0.89
C LEU A 271 25.25 6.21 0.69
N LEU A 272 24.21 6.61 1.42
CA LEU A 272 22.84 6.14 1.25
C LEU A 272 21.95 7.28 0.74
N LEU A 273 21.53 7.19 -0.52
CA LEU A 273 20.54 8.10 -1.10
C LEU A 273 19.14 7.55 -0.85
N ALA A 274 18.45 8.07 0.14
CA ALA A 274 17.12 7.61 0.56
C ALA A 274 16.03 8.51 -0.02
N LEU A 275 15.18 7.95 -0.89
CA LEU A 275 14.11 8.67 -1.59
C LEU A 275 12.74 8.28 -1.05
N GLY A 276 12.06 9.20 -0.36
CA GLY A 276 10.69 9.02 0.11
C GLY A 276 10.51 7.81 1.01
N THR A 277 11.38 7.63 2.02
CA THR A 277 11.35 6.53 2.97
C THR A 277 11.28 7.02 4.41
N ARG A 278 10.43 6.37 5.23
CA ARG A 278 10.22 6.73 6.64
C ARG A 278 11.21 6.05 7.61
N PHE A 279 12.11 5.23 7.12
CA PHE A 279 13.04 4.45 7.95
C PHE A 279 12.33 3.69 9.10
N SER A 280 11.24 2.96 8.76
CA SER A 280 10.47 2.20 9.75
C SER A 280 11.31 1.09 10.39
N ASP A 281 10.91 0.62 11.57
CA ASP A 281 11.55 -0.46 12.31
C ASP A 281 11.66 -1.77 11.52
N ARG A 282 10.70 -2.03 10.62
CA ARG A 282 10.71 -3.21 9.73
C ARG A 282 11.80 -3.13 8.66
N VAL A 283 12.28 -1.93 8.36
CA VAL A 283 13.35 -1.68 7.39
C VAL A 283 14.71 -1.55 8.08
N THR A 284 14.76 -0.82 9.17
CA THR A 284 16.04 -0.47 9.83
C THR A 284 16.56 -1.55 10.79
N GLY A 285 15.66 -2.36 11.34
CA GLY A 285 16.01 -3.20 12.48
C GLY A 285 16.54 -2.35 13.64
N ASN A 286 17.79 -2.56 14.05
CA ASN A 286 18.44 -1.71 15.04
C ASN A 286 18.88 -0.38 14.38
N THR A 287 18.16 0.70 14.68
CA THR A 287 18.40 2.03 14.10
C THR A 287 19.79 2.58 14.40
N ALA A 288 20.37 2.30 15.57
CA ALA A 288 21.71 2.74 15.93
C ALA A 288 22.83 2.07 15.12
N ALA A 289 22.51 0.97 14.45
CA ALA A 289 23.44 0.19 13.63
C ALA A 289 23.00 0.11 12.15
N PHE A 290 22.05 0.94 11.75
CA PHE A 290 21.61 1.04 10.36
C PHE A 290 22.57 1.89 9.53
N ALA A 291 23.04 1.35 8.40
CA ALA A 291 23.96 2.00 7.47
C ALA A 291 25.17 2.67 8.19
N PRO A 292 25.93 1.95 9.05
CA PRO A 292 26.84 2.56 10.03
C PRO A 292 28.06 3.22 9.40
N LYS A 293 28.32 2.99 8.11
CA LYS A 293 29.45 3.55 7.36
C LYS A 293 29.04 4.69 6.42
N ALA A 294 27.72 4.87 6.25
CA ALA A 294 27.19 5.74 5.23
C ALA A 294 26.96 7.17 5.74
N LYS A 295 27.27 8.15 4.88
CA LYS A 295 26.63 9.45 4.91
C LYS A 295 25.19 9.27 4.37
N ILE A 296 24.19 9.77 5.08
CA ILE A 296 22.78 9.59 4.73
C ILE A 296 22.23 10.88 4.14
N VAL A 297 21.79 10.80 2.87
CA VAL A 297 21.06 11.86 2.17
C VAL A 297 19.60 11.44 2.11
N HIS A 298 18.73 12.22 2.72
CA HIS A 298 17.30 11.90 2.82
C HIS A 298 16.47 12.91 2.04
N PHE A 299 15.71 12.44 1.07
CA PHE A 299 14.72 13.21 0.32
C PHE A 299 13.33 12.82 0.80
N ASP A 300 12.58 13.76 1.34
CA ASP A 300 11.18 13.54 1.74
C ASP A 300 10.37 14.84 1.69
N ILE A 301 9.07 14.69 1.48
CA ILE A 301 8.13 15.81 1.47
C ILE A 301 7.71 16.24 2.88
N ASP A 302 7.80 15.31 3.85
CA ASP A 302 7.32 15.53 5.22
C ASP A 302 8.49 15.92 6.15
N PRO A 303 8.55 17.17 6.62
CA PRO A 303 9.59 17.61 7.55
C PRO A 303 9.66 16.78 8.85
N ALA A 304 8.54 16.16 9.26
CA ALA A 304 8.48 15.35 10.48
C ALA A 304 9.18 13.98 10.36
N GLU A 305 9.49 13.52 9.15
CA GLU A 305 10.22 12.25 8.96
C GLU A 305 11.74 12.40 9.08
N PHE A 306 12.27 13.64 8.93
CA PHE A 306 13.72 13.86 9.07
C PHE A 306 14.18 13.70 10.51
N ASN A 307 15.27 12.94 10.67
CA ASN A 307 15.91 12.67 11.97
C ASN A 307 15.01 11.98 13.01
N LYS A 308 13.87 11.45 12.60
CA LYS A 308 12.91 10.78 13.48
C LYS A 308 13.41 9.41 13.93
N ASN A 309 13.82 8.56 13.00
CA ASN A 309 14.28 7.19 13.26
C ASN A 309 15.78 7.03 12.96
N VAL A 310 16.26 7.66 11.89
CA VAL A 310 17.64 7.64 11.44
C VAL A 310 18.08 9.08 11.22
N ARG A 311 19.28 9.44 11.66
CA ARG A 311 19.83 10.77 11.45
C ARG A 311 20.27 10.92 9.99
N ALA A 312 19.75 11.94 9.31
CA ALA A 312 20.23 12.35 8.00
C ALA A 312 21.40 13.33 8.14
N ASP A 313 22.44 13.17 7.32
CA ASP A 313 23.54 14.12 7.21
C ASP A 313 23.19 15.28 6.27
N ILE A 314 22.39 14.98 5.23
CA ILE A 314 21.82 15.96 4.32
C ILE A 314 20.32 15.71 4.20
N SER A 315 19.52 16.73 4.47
CA SER A 315 18.05 16.69 4.38
C SER A 315 17.61 17.51 3.17
N VAL A 316 17.02 16.85 2.17
CA VAL A 316 16.42 17.51 1.00
C VAL A 316 14.90 17.47 1.18
N ILE A 317 14.37 18.52 1.83
CA ILE A 317 12.91 18.68 2.06
C ILE A 317 12.28 19.16 0.76
N GLY A 318 11.19 18.52 0.33
CA GLY A 318 10.42 18.93 -0.85
C GLY A 318 9.77 17.75 -1.57
N ASP A 319 8.90 18.08 -2.51
CA ASP A 319 8.26 17.08 -3.35
C ASP A 319 9.29 16.42 -4.29
N LEU A 320 9.28 15.08 -4.36
CA LEU A 320 10.17 14.35 -5.28
C LEU A 320 9.92 14.70 -6.75
N ARG A 321 8.73 15.20 -7.10
CA ARG A 321 8.42 15.71 -8.45
C ARG A 321 9.26 16.91 -8.85
N GLU A 322 9.79 17.65 -7.88
CA GLU A 322 10.64 18.82 -8.08
C GLU A 322 12.10 18.54 -7.70
N THR A 323 12.34 17.92 -6.53
CA THR A 323 13.68 17.71 -6.00
C THR A 323 14.47 16.67 -6.79
N LEU A 324 13.83 15.60 -7.27
CA LEU A 324 14.53 14.52 -7.98
C LEU A 324 14.96 14.92 -9.41
N PRO A 325 14.15 15.61 -10.23
CA PRO A 325 14.62 16.19 -11.48
C PRO A 325 15.77 17.19 -11.29
N ALA A 326 15.67 18.08 -10.29
CA ALA A 326 16.70 19.05 -9.98
C ALA A 326 18.02 18.36 -9.59
N PHE A 327 17.96 17.34 -8.73
CA PHE A 327 19.10 16.52 -8.36
C PHE A 327 19.73 15.83 -9.58
N LEU A 328 18.91 15.23 -10.43
CA LEU A 328 19.35 14.54 -11.64
C LEU A 328 20.08 15.49 -12.62
N ASP A 329 19.55 16.71 -12.78
CA ASP A 329 20.17 17.74 -13.61
C ASP A 329 21.56 18.15 -13.07
N VAL A 330 21.69 18.34 -11.76
CA VAL A 330 22.98 18.63 -11.15
C VAL A 330 23.96 17.48 -11.36
N VAL A 331 23.54 16.23 -11.11
CA VAL A 331 24.39 15.03 -11.29
C VAL A 331 24.89 14.92 -12.72
N LYS A 332 24.04 15.13 -13.72
CA LYS A 332 24.41 15.06 -15.14
C LYS A 332 25.36 16.17 -15.60
N ASN A 333 25.17 17.39 -15.07
CA ASN A 333 25.92 18.56 -15.52
C ASN A 333 27.21 18.78 -14.74
N SER A 334 27.33 18.25 -13.52
CA SER A 334 28.51 18.45 -12.66
C SER A 334 29.54 17.32 -12.74
N SER A 335 29.14 16.14 -13.24
CA SER A 335 30.06 15.00 -13.33
C SER A 335 30.99 15.13 -14.55
N THR A 336 32.27 15.18 -14.31
CA THR A 336 33.33 15.10 -15.34
C THR A 336 33.78 13.67 -15.60
N GLU A 337 33.31 12.71 -14.79
CA GLU A 337 33.65 11.29 -14.84
C GLU A 337 32.51 10.44 -15.38
N ASP A 338 32.84 9.28 -15.95
CA ASP A 338 31.88 8.24 -16.31
C ASP A 338 31.45 7.49 -15.03
N LEU A 339 30.37 7.96 -14.38
CA LEU A 339 29.87 7.40 -13.12
C LEU A 339 29.55 5.88 -13.21
N PRO A 340 28.91 5.37 -14.27
CA PRO A 340 28.73 3.93 -14.46
C PRO A 340 30.02 3.12 -14.43
N VAL A 341 31.10 3.65 -14.97
CA VAL A 341 32.42 3.01 -14.91
C VAL A 341 33.01 3.10 -13.51
N ARG A 342 32.91 4.26 -12.88
CA ARG A 342 33.42 4.51 -11.52
C ARG A 342 32.77 3.59 -10.49
N PHE A 343 31.44 3.40 -10.53
CA PHE A 343 30.70 2.60 -9.55
C PHE A 343 30.59 1.12 -9.91
N ARG A 344 31.11 0.71 -11.08
CA ARG A 344 31.10 -0.71 -11.51
C ARG A 344 31.72 -1.68 -10.50
N PRO A 345 32.89 -1.37 -9.85
CA PRO A 345 33.45 -2.29 -8.84
C PRO A 345 32.50 -2.54 -7.67
N TRP A 346 31.90 -1.47 -7.12
CA TRP A 346 30.94 -1.58 -6.03
C TRP A 346 29.68 -2.33 -6.44
N ARG A 347 29.10 -2.01 -7.60
CA ARG A 347 27.97 -2.77 -8.15
C ARG A 347 28.32 -4.25 -8.32
N GLY A 348 29.54 -4.56 -8.76
CA GLY A 348 30.04 -5.93 -8.88
C GLY A 348 30.14 -6.66 -7.56
N GLU A 349 30.54 -5.99 -6.47
CA GLU A 349 30.54 -6.55 -5.12
C GLU A 349 29.10 -6.87 -4.66
N VAL A 350 28.15 -5.96 -4.82
CA VAL A 350 26.74 -6.17 -4.46
C VAL A 350 26.13 -7.35 -5.23
N LEU A 351 26.35 -7.43 -6.54
CA LEU A 351 25.91 -8.57 -7.36
C LEU A 351 26.64 -9.89 -6.96
N SER A 352 27.86 -9.81 -6.42
CA SER A 352 28.54 -10.99 -5.89
C SER A 352 27.89 -11.48 -4.59
N MET A 353 27.44 -10.58 -3.72
CA MET A 353 26.67 -10.93 -2.52
C MET A 353 25.34 -11.60 -2.89
N GLU A 354 24.67 -11.10 -3.90
CA GLU A 354 23.42 -11.69 -4.41
C GLU A 354 23.65 -13.11 -4.96
N ARG A 355 24.70 -13.31 -5.77
CA ARG A 355 25.05 -14.64 -6.29
C ARG A 355 25.48 -15.61 -5.18
N ALA A 356 26.11 -15.11 -4.11
CA ALA A 356 26.52 -15.94 -2.98
C ALA A 356 25.33 -16.37 -2.10
N HIS A 357 24.32 -15.51 -2.02
CA HIS A 357 23.11 -15.73 -1.20
C HIS A 357 21.83 -15.35 -1.97
N PRO A 358 21.51 -16.06 -3.08
CA PRO A 358 20.33 -15.74 -3.87
C PRO A 358 19.05 -16.04 -3.08
N LEU A 359 18.00 -15.27 -3.35
CA LEU A 359 16.65 -15.69 -3.00
C LEU A 359 16.29 -16.92 -3.84
N GLY A 360 15.65 -17.90 -3.21
CA GLY A 360 15.29 -19.14 -3.90
C GLY A 360 14.78 -20.20 -2.94
N TRP A 361 14.38 -21.32 -3.51
CA TRP A 361 13.87 -22.49 -2.77
C TRP A 361 14.48 -23.77 -3.33
N LYS A 362 14.44 -24.85 -2.51
CA LYS A 362 14.74 -26.20 -3.00
C LYS A 362 13.45 -26.84 -3.49
N VAL A 363 13.52 -27.46 -4.64
CA VAL A 363 12.42 -28.32 -5.13
C VAL A 363 12.22 -29.46 -4.14
N SER A 364 10.98 -29.66 -3.72
CA SER A 364 10.56 -30.70 -2.78
C SER A 364 9.34 -31.45 -3.32
N ALA A 365 8.91 -32.48 -2.60
CA ALA A 365 7.64 -33.15 -2.92
C ALA A 365 6.44 -32.21 -2.72
N ASP A 366 6.54 -31.30 -1.75
CA ASP A 366 5.49 -30.34 -1.45
C ASP A 366 5.61 -29.09 -2.34
N ILE A 367 4.50 -28.39 -2.54
CA ILE A 367 4.45 -27.10 -3.22
C ILE A 367 5.00 -26.04 -2.27
N ARG A 368 6.16 -25.45 -2.60
CA ARG A 368 6.74 -24.39 -1.77
C ARG A 368 6.04 -23.05 -2.02
N PRO A 369 5.79 -22.24 -0.97
CA PRO A 369 5.18 -20.91 -1.13
C PRO A 369 5.96 -19.99 -2.08
N GLU A 370 7.29 -20.03 -2.01
CA GLU A 370 8.19 -19.27 -2.88
C GLU A 370 8.01 -19.68 -4.35
N GLU A 371 7.89 -20.99 -4.61
CA GLU A 371 7.63 -21.55 -5.94
C GLU A 371 6.25 -21.15 -6.45
N LEU A 372 5.23 -21.22 -5.58
CA LEU A 372 3.86 -20.80 -5.91
C LEU A 372 3.83 -19.35 -6.41
N VAL A 373 4.41 -18.43 -5.65
CA VAL A 373 4.42 -17.01 -6.01
C VAL A 373 5.19 -16.77 -7.31
N SER A 374 6.37 -17.39 -7.47
CA SER A 374 7.16 -17.30 -8.70
C SER A 374 6.40 -17.85 -9.90
N ARG A 375 5.71 -18.97 -9.73
CA ARG A 375 4.92 -19.58 -10.81
C ARG A 375 3.70 -18.75 -11.18
N VAL A 376 3.01 -18.16 -10.20
CA VAL A 376 1.94 -17.18 -10.46
C VAL A 376 2.49 -16.03 -11.30
N ARG A 377 3.65 -15.45 -10.92
CA ARG A 377 4.29 -14.34 -11.66
C ARG A 377 4.60 -14.69 -13.13
N GLU A 378 5.09 -15.91 -13.38
CA GLU A 378 5.39 -16.37 -14.72
C GLU A 378 4.15 -16.54 -15.61
N LEU A 379 3.00 -16.83 -15.00
CA LEU A 379 1.75 -17.14 -15.71
C LEU A 379 0.88 -15.93 -15.99
N VAL A 380 1.09 -14.82 -15.26
CA VAL A 380 0.33 -13.57 -15.45
C VAL A 380 1.09 -12.57 -16.33
N PRO A 381 0.41 -11.60 -16.95
CA PRO A 381 1.05 -10.53 -17.72
C PRO A 381 2.11 -9.77 -16.91
N GLN A 382 3.09 -9.19 -17.57
CA GLN A 382 4.13 -8.42 -16.89
C GLN A 382 3.59 -7.18 -16.18
N ASP A 383 2.51 -6.62 -16.68
CA ASP A 383 1.82 -5.46 -16.12
C ASP A 383 0.64 -5.85 -15.19
N ALA A 384 0.56 -7.11 -14.76
CA ALA A 384 -0.40 -7.53 -13.75
C ALA A 384 -0.16 -6.81 -12.42
N ILE A 385 -1.25 -6.50 -11.72
CA ILE A 385 -1.23 -5.88 -10.40
C ILE A 385 -1.29 -6.98 -9.35
N CYS A 386 -0.26 -7.04 -8.50
CA CYS A 386 -0.20 -7.90 -7.32
C CYS A 386 -0.77 -7.15 -6.12
N VAL A 387 -1.81 -7.69 -5.54
CA VAL A 387 -2.32 -7.26 -4.24
C VAL A 387 -2.01 -8.33 -3.23
N THR A 388 -1.56 -7.95 -2.04
CA THR A 388 -1.33 -8.92 -0.98
C THR A 388 -2.19 -8.65 0.23
N ASP A 389 -2.57 -9.71 0.92
CA ASP A 389 -2.97 -9.59 2.32
C ASP A 389 -1.73 -9.59 3.22
N VAL A 390 -1.88 -9.65 4.54
CA VAL A 390 -0.78 -9.52 5.51
C VAL A 390 -0.47 -10.84 6.19
N GLY A 391 0.80 -11.24 6.13
CA GLY A 391 1.33 -12.47 6.68
C GLY A 391 2.59 -12.94 5.95
N GLN A 392 2.94 -14.23 6.07
CA GLN A 392 4.07 -14.81 5.35
C GLN A 392 3.91 -14.68 3.82
N HIS A 393 2.69 -14.89 3.31
CA HIS A 393 2.35 -14.74 1.88
C HIS A 393 2.68 -13.35 1.33
N GLN A 394 2.51 -12.29 2.14
CA GLN A 394 2.92 -10.93 1.79
C GLN A 394 4.43 -10.85 1.53
N MET A 395 5.22 -11.47 2.40
CA MET A 395 6.67 -11.42 2.30
C MET A 395 7.17 -12.27 1.12
N TRP A 396 6.60 -13.45 0.89
CA TRP A 396 6.91 -14.24 -0.30
C TRP A 396 6.51 -13.51 -1.58
N ALA A 397 5.36 -12.83 -1.60
CA ALA A 397 4.99 -11.99 -2.74
C ALA A 397 6.01 -10.85 -2.97
N ALA A 398 6.44 -10.18 -1.90
CA ALA A 398 7.44 -9.11 -1.99
C ALA A 398 8.81 -9.60 -2.49
N GLN A 399 9.21 -10.83 -2.12
CA GLN A 399 10.48 -11.43 -2.53
C GLN A 399 10.46 -12.01 -3.95
N PHE A 400 9.34 -12.63 -4.38
CA PHE A 400 9.32 -13.49 -5.55
C PHE A 400 8.37 -13.05 -6.68
N PHE A 401 7.45 -12.11 -6.45
CA PHE A 401 6.55 -11.66 -7.52
C PHE A 401 7.26 -10.78 -8.56
N GLY A 402 8.21 -9.94 -8.15
CA GLY A 402 9.05 -9.17 -9.09
C GLY A 402 8.25 -8.15 -9.91
N CYS A 403 7.70 -7.11 -9.27
CA CYS A 403 7.00 -6.03 -9.96
C CYS A 403 7.91 -5.21 -10.86
N THR A 404 7.42 -4.81 -12.03
CA THR A 404 8.15 -4.02 -13.02
C THR A 404 7.66 -2.58 -13.13
N GLU A 405 6.47 -2.29 -12.63
CA GLU A 405 5.86 -0.97 -12.73
C GLU A 405 5.43 -0.42 -11.36
N PRO A 406 5.49 0.91 -11.16
CA PRO A 406 4.95 1.54 -9.96
C PRO A 406 3.44 1.32 -9.86
N ARG A 407 2.89 1.30 -8.64
CA ARG A 407 1.47 1.05 -8.34
C ARG A 407 0.96 -0.35 -8.72
N HIS A 408 1.87 -1.29 -9.03
CA HIS A 408 1.52 -2.68 -9.34
C HIS A 408 1.82 -3.66 -8.20
N PHE A 409 2.25 -3.17 -7.04
CA PHE A 409 2.36 -3.94 -5.79
C PHE A 409 1.61 -3.21 -4.68
N LEU A 410 0.45 -3.74 -4.30
CA LEU A 410 -0.43 -3.14 -3.30
C LEU A 410 -0.45 -3.99 -2.03
N THR A 411 -0.19 -3.36 -0.90
CA THR A 411 -0.12 -4.08 0.39
C THR A 411 -0.32 -3.11 1.55
N SER A 412 -0.77 -3.60 2.70
CA SER A 412 -0.76 -2.84 3.96
C SER A 412 0.61 -2.96 4.60
N GLY A 413 1.49 -1.98 4.35
CA GLY A 413 2.88 -2.03 4.82
C GLY A 413 3.10 -1.41 6.19
N GLY A 414 2.42 -0.33 6.50
CA GLY A 414 2.59 0.42 7.75
C GLY A 414 1.80 -0.15 8.91
N LEU A 415 0.50 -0.34 8.76
CA LEU A 415 -0.35 -0.90 9.81
C LEU A 415 -0.32 -2.43 9.84
N GLY A 416 -0.13 -3.08 8.71
CA GLY A 416 -0.07 -4.54 8.62
C GLY A 416 -1.45 -5.19 8.83
N THR A 417 -2.47 -4.68 8.17
CA THR A 417 -3.87 -5.07 8.37
C THR A 417 -4.19 -6.37 7.65
N MET A 418 -4.43 -7.45 8.39
CA MET A 418 -5.04 -8.66 7.84
C MET A 418 -6.48 -8.38 7.42
N GLY A 419 -6.92 -8.96 6.28
CA GLY A 419 -8.21 -8.69 5.66
C GLY A 419 -8.20 -7.50 4.69
N TYR A 420 -7.07 -6.85 4.50
CA TYR A 420 -6.86 -5.78 3.52
C TYR A 420 -7.02 -6.27 2.07
N GLY A 421 -6.49 -7.46 1.77
CA GLY A 421 -6.17 -7.90 0.41
C GLY A 421 -7.38 -7.99 -0.52
N LEU A 422 -8.44 -8.69 -0.12
CA LEU A 422 -9.59 -8.92 -1.00
C LEU A 422 -10.32 -7.62 -1.40
N PRO A 423 -10.74 -6.75 -0.46
CA PRO A 423 -11.37 -5.50 -0.85
C PRO A 423 -10.42 -4.55 -1.59
N ALA A 424 -9.12 -4.52 -1.26
CA ALA A 424 -8.15 -3.72 -2.00
C ALA A 424 -7.98 -4.21 -3.45
N ALA A 425 -8.04 -5.52 -3.69
CA ALA A 425 -8.02 -6.09 -5.04
C ALA A 425 -9.25 -5.69 -5.85
N ILE A 426 -10.43 -5.62 -5.22
CA ILE A 426 -11.65 -5.06 -5.82
C ILE A 426 -11.39 -3.62 -6.29
N GLY A 427 -10.87 -2.77 -5.42
CA GLY A 427 -10.54 -1.39 -5.74
C GLY A 427 -9.51 -1.27 -6.86
N ALA A 428 -8.46 -2.07 -6.81
CA ALA A 428 -7.41 -2.10 -7.83
C ALA A 428 -7.94 -2.50 -9.21
N LYS A 429 -8.85 -3.49 -9.26
CA LYS A 429 -9.46 -3.93 -10.52
C LYS A 429 -10.38 -2.86 -11.11
N LEU A 430 -11.15 -2.18 -10.29
CA LEU A 430 -12.00 -1.08 -10.75
C LEU A 430 -11.19 0.14 -11.21
N ALA A 431 -10.02 0.37 -10.62
CA ALA A 431 -9.08 1.39 -11.07
C ALA A 431 -8.39 1.05 -12.41
N ASN A 432 -8.24 -0.24 -12.71
CA ASN A 432 -7.54 -0.75 -13.90
C ASN A 432 -8.31 -1.92 -14.53
N PRO A 433 -9.46 -1.66 -15.16
CA PRO A 433 -10.36 -2.69 -15.66
C PRO A 433 -9.72 -3.61 -16.71
N ASP A 434 -8.75 -3.11 -17.46
CA ASP A 434 -8.08 -3.85 -18.53
C ASP A 434 -6.89 -4.69 -18.04
N LYS A 435 -6.41 -4.48 -16.80
CA LYS A 435 -5.28 -5.22 -16.24
C LYS A 435 -5.73 -6.44 -15.45
N GLU A 436 -4.88 -7.44 -15.44
CA GLU A 436 -5.05 -8.57 -14.54
C GLU A 436 -4.67 -8.18 -13.10
N VAL A 437 -5.54 -8.52 -12.15
CA VAL A 437 -5.31 -8.32 -10.72
C VAL A 437 -5.24 -9.68 -10.05
N VAL A 438 -4.13 -9.93 -9.36
CA VAL A 438 -3.91 -11.15 -8.58
C VAL A 438 -3.77 -10.80 -7.12
N LEU A 439 -4.60 -11.41 -6.29
CA LEU A 439 -4.51 -11.35 -4.84
C LEU A 439 -3.71 -12.56 -4.33
N ILE A 440 -2.61 -12.31 -3.63
CA ILE A 440 -1.89 -13.33 -2.85
C ILE A 440 -2.28 -13.17 -1.39
N THR A 441 -2.98 -14.14 -0.83
CA THR A 441 -3.50 -14.10 0.55
C THR A 441 -3.18 -15.38 1.31
N GLY A 442 -3.42 -15.40 2.60
CA GLY A 442 -3.36 -16.60 3.46
C GLY A 442 -4.73 -17.02 3.95
N ASP A 443 -4.84 -18.27 4.37
CA ASP A 443 -6.06 -18.86 4.90
C ASP A 443 -6.61 -18.13 6.13
N GLY A 444 -5.74 -17.59 6.99
CA GLY A 444 -6.16 -16.75 8.12
C GLY A 444 -6.64 -15.35 7.70
N SER A 445 -5.95 -14.71 6.75
CA SER A 445 -6.25 -13.34 6.34
C SER A 445 -7.53 -13.23 5.52
N ILE A 446 -7.75 -14.14 4.58
CA ILE A 446 -8.93 -14.10 3.69
C ILE A 446 -10.24 -14.18 4.48
N MET A 447 -10.25 -14.84 5.64
CA MET A 447 -11.43 -14.96 6.50
C MET A 447 -11.90 -13.63 7.08
N MET A 448 -11.04 -12.62 7.19
CA MET A 448 -11.38 -11.37 7.86
C MET A 448 -12.28 -10.45 7.03
N ASN A 449 -12.28 -10.61 5.69
CA ASN A 449 -13.15 -9.87 4.77
C ASN A 449 -13.70 -10.76 3.64
N CYS A 450 -13.89 -12.06 3.89
CA CYS A 450 -14.37 -13.02 2.89
C CYS A 450 -15.78 -12.70 2.35
N GLN A 451 -16.59 -11.94 3.08
CA GLN A 451 -17.89 -11.49 2.62
C GLN A 451 -17.83 -10.65 1.33
N GLU A 452 -16.67 -10.08 1.01
CA GLU A 452 -16.47 -9.30 -0.21
C GLU A 452 -16.39 -10.17 -1.48
N PHE A 453 -16.36 -11.51 -1.36
CA PHE A 453 -16.62 -12.40 -2.50
C PHE A 453 -17.97 -12.10 -3.14
N ALA A 454 -19.00 -11.83 -2.33
CA ALA A 454 -20.32 -11.45 -2.83
C ALA A 454 -20.28 -10.07 -3.55
N THR A 455 -19.47 -9.13 -3.08
CA THR A 455 -19.26 -7.85 -3.77
C THR A 455 -18.63 -8.05 -5.15
N MET A 456 -17.66 -8.96 -5.26
CA MET A 456 -17.05 -9.30 -6.55
C MET A 456 -18.04 -9.95 -7.51
N ALA A 457 -18.79 -10.93 -7.02
CA ALA A 457 -19.76 -11.67 -7.83
C ALA A 457 -20.90 -10.77 -8.35
N ASP A 458 -21.43 -9.91 -7.49
CA ASP A 458 -22.55 -9.00 -7.85
C ASP A 458 -22.16 -7.91 -8.86
N ASN A 459 -20.84 -7.64 -9.01
CA ASN A 459 -20.32 -6.58 -9.89
C ASN A 459 -19.41 -7.12 -11.01
N ASP A 460 -19.37 -8.42 -11.25
CA ASP A 460 -18.54 -9.08 -12.26
C ASP A 460 -17.03 -8.66 -12.18
N ILE A 461 -16.51 -8.51 -10.97
CA ILE A 461 -15.12 -8.04 -10.73
C ILE A 461 -14.15 -9.21 -10.87
N ASP A 462 -13.35 -9.22 -11.95
CA ASP A 462 -12.39 -10.28 -12.27
C ASP A 462 -11.07 -10.11 -11.53
N VAL A 463 -10.90 -10.84 -10.40
CA VAL A 463 -9.66 -10.96 -9.63
C VAL A 463 -9.30 -12.43 -9.48
N LYS A 464 -8.03 -12.78 -9.64
CA LYS A 464 -7.50 -14.12 -9.33
C LYS A 464 -7.02 -14.14 -7.88
N ILE A 465 -7.62 -14.97 -7.05
CA ILE A 465 -7.36 -15.04 -5.61
C ILE A 465 -6.57 -16.32 -5.35
N VAL A 466 -5.32 -16.19 -4.92
CA VAL A 466 -4.43 -17.31 -4.60
C VAL A 466 -4.26 -17.36 -3.08
N ILE A 467 -4.80 -18.40 -2.46
CA ILE A 467 -4.61 -18.67 -1.04
C ILE A 467 -3.36 -19.52 -0.85
N VAL A 468 -2.40 -19.00 -0.12
CA VAL A 468 -1.26 -19.75 0.39
C VAL A 468 -1.73 -20.42 1.69
N HIS A 469 -2.24 -21.66 1.58
CA HIS A 469 -2.94 -22.36 2.66
C HIS A 469 -1.99 -23.26 3.44
N ASN A 470 -1.54 -22.79 4.59
CA ASN A 470 -0.63 -23.53 5.47
C ASN A 470 -1.26 -23.96 6.81
N SER A 471 -2.56 -23.73 7.01
CA SER A 471 -3.31 -24.11 8.22
C SER A 471 -2.78 -23.50 9.54
N ILE A 472 -2.05 -22.39 9.45
CA ILE A 472 -1.51 -21.68 10.62
C ILE A 472 -1.49 -20.16 10.34
N LEU A 473 -1.60 -19.34 11.38
CA LEU A 473 -1.22 -17.93 11.31
C LEU A 473 0.31 -17.85 11.14
N GLY A 474 0.76 -18.01 9.89
CA GLY A 474 2.11 -18.43 9.56
C GLY A 474 3.21 -17.54 10.13
N MET A 475 3.05 -16.19 10.09
CA MET A 475 4.05 -15.29 10.68
C MET A 475 4.12 -15.43 12.21
N VAL A 476 2.97 -15.62 12.88
CA VAL A 476 2.90 -15.87 14.33
C VAL A 476 3.53 -17.20 14.66
N GLY A 477 3.18 -18.27 13.92
CA GLY A 477 3.74 -19.61 14.08
C GLY A 477 5.26 -19.64 13.87
N GLN A 478 5.78 -18.97 12.85
CA GLN A 478 7.22 -18.84 12.63
C GLN A 478 7.93 -18.20 13.83
N TRP A 479 7.36 -17.12 14.41
CA TRP A 479 7.94 -16.49 15.60
C TRP A 479 7.85 -17.38 16.84
N GLN A 480 6.73 -18.08 17.03
CA GLN A 480 6.57 -19.05 18.13
C GLN A 480 7.58 -20.18 18.02
N ARG A 481 7.86 -20.66 16.81
CA ARG A 481 8.89 -21.68 16.54
C ARG A 481 10.29 -21.14 16.84
N LEU A 482 10.64 -19.98 16.32
CA LEU A 482 12.00 -19.45 16.41
C LEU A 482 12.34 -18.87 17.79
N PHE A 483 11.37 -18.28 18.50
CA PHE A 483 11.65 -17.49 19.70
C PHE A 483 10.92 -17.96 20.96
N TYR A 484 9.92 -18.85 20.83
CA TYR A 484 9.08 -19.28 21.95
C TYR A 484 9.03 -20.81 22.08
N SER A 485 10.12 -21.52 21.73
CA SER A 485 10.29 -22.96 21.95
C SER A 485 9.15 -23.83 21.41
N HIS A 486 8.60 -23.47 20.23
CA HIS A 486 7.46 -24.15 19.57
C HIS A 486 6.16 -24.14 20.41
N HIS A 487 5.98 -23.15 21.29
CA HIS A 487 4.74 -23.01 22.02
C HIS A 487 3.67 -22.35 21.12
N TYR A 488 3.00 -23.15 20.29
CA TYR A 488 1.94 -22.70 19.41
C TYR A 488 0.67 -22.41 20.22
N SER A 489 0.37 -21.14 20.45
CA SER A 489 -0.80 -20.71 21.19
C SER A 489 -1.73 -19.91 20.27
N ALA A 490 -2.91 -20.44 20.01
CA ALA A 490 -3.95 -19.82 19.18
C ALA A 490 -3.49 -19.39 17.75
N SER A 491 -2.45 -20.04 17.23
CA SER A 491 -1.93 -19.77 15.88
C SER A 491 -2.27 -20.88 14.87
N GLU A 492 -2.51 -22.12 15.33
CA GLU A 492 -2.94 -23.20 14.47
C GLU A 492 -4.39 -23.02 14.05
N LEU A 493 -4.63 -23.04 12.75
CA LEU A 493 -5.95 -23.00 12.16
C LEU A 493 -6.43 -24.44 11.90
N LYS A 494 -6.85 -25.15 12.94
CA LYS A 494 -7.34 -26.54 12.85
C LYS A 494 -8.61 -26.65 11.95
N GLY A 495 -8.65 -25.80 10.91
CA GLY A 495 -9.80 -25.42 10.16
C GLY A 495 -10.44 -26.56 9.39
N LYS A 496 -11.74 -26.66 9.58
CA LYS A 496 -12.63 -27.39 8.69
C LYS A 496 -13.17 -26.48 7.59
N THR A 497 -12.58 -25.29 7.45
CA THR A 497 -13.04 -24.30 6.46
C THR A 497 -12.66 -24.79 5.07
N ASP A 498 -13.66 -24.91 4.23
CA ASP A 498 -13.52 -25.21 2.81
C ASP A 498 -13.64 -23.89 2.05
N PHE A 499 -12.50 -23.30 1.67
CA PHE A 499 -12.47 -22.00 1.00
C PHE A 499 -13.08 -22.03 -0.39
N VAL A 500 -13.02 -23.17 -1.08
CA VAL A 500 -13.65 -23.34 -2.39
C VAL A 500 -15.17 -23.24 -2.24
N LYS A 501 -15.77 -24.03 -1.34
CA LYS A 501 -17.21 -23.97 -1.08
C LYS A 501 -17.66 -22.62 -0.54
N LEU A 502 -16.81 -21.95 0.27
CA LEU A 502 -17.11 -20.62 0.80
C LEU A 502 -17.22 -19.60 -0.34
N ALA A 503 -16.26 -19.62 -1.27
CA ALA A 503 -16.26 -18.73 -2.43
C ALA A 503 -17.44 -19.03 -3.38
N GLU A 504 -17.67 -20.32 -3.67
CA GLU A 504 -18.79 -20.76 -4.51
C GLU A 504 -20.16 -20.37 -3.94
N ALA A 505 -20.34 -20.49 -2.61
CA ALA A 505 -21.56 -20.05 -1.93
C ALA A 505 -21.83 -18.54 -2.06
N MET A 506 -20.78 -17.75 -2.35
CA MET A 506 -20.85 -16.31 -2.59
C MET A 506 -20.70 -15.93 -4.06
N GLY A 507 -20.76 -16.91 -4.98
CA GLY A 507 -20.79 -16.68 -6.42
C GLY A 507 -19.41 -16.60 -7.11
N VAL A 508 -18.34 -16.97 -6.43
CA VAL A 508 -16.98 -17.00 -6.99
C VAL A 508 -16.53 -18.45 -7.18
N GLU A 509 -16.25 -18.85 -8.41
CA GLU A 509 -15.77 -20.21 -8.70
C GLU A 509 -14.40 -20.45 -8.10
N GLY A 510 -14.18 -21.67 -7.56
CA GLY A 510 -12.94 -22.03 -6.91
C GLY A 510 -12.39 -23.40 -7.27
N CYS A 511 -11.10 -23.59 -7.03
CA CYS A 511 -10.48 -24.91 -7.08
C CYS A 511 -9.44 -25.04 -5.96
N ARG A 512 -9.16 -26.30 -5.57
CA ARG A 512 -8.07 -26.62 -4.65
C ARG A 512 -6.96 -27.34 -5.39
N ILE A 513 -5.72 -27.06 -5.01
CA ILE A 513 -4.50 -27.66 -5.53
C ILE A 513 -3.73 -28.24 -4.33
N GLU A 514 -3.57 -29.57 -4.31
CA GLU A 514 -2.91 -30.29 -3.23
C GLU A 514 -1.64 -31.00 -3.69
N THR A 515 -1.57 -31.34 -4.98
CA THR A 515 -0.47 -32.14 -5.54
C THR A 515 0.35 -31.35 -6.55
N ARG A 516 1.58 -31.78 -6.80
CA ARG A 516 2.46 -31.17 -7.79
C ARG A 516 1.94 -31.33 -9.21
N GLU A 517 1.25 -32.42 -9.49
CA GLU A 517 0.59 -32.66 -10.77
C GLU A 517 -0.50 -31.63 -11.01
N GLU A 518 -1.38 -31.42 -10.04
CA GLU A 518 -2.41 -30.39 -10.09
C GLU A 518 -1.79 -28.99 -10.20
N PHE A 519 -0.71 -28.72 -9.45
CA PHE A 519 0.01 -27.45 -9.52
C PHE A 519 0.54 -27.16 -10.94
N ALA A 520 1.05 -28.17 -11.63
CA ALA A 520 1.56 -28.02 -12.97
C ALA A 520 0.44 -27.87 -14.02
N GLU A 521 -0.69 -28.56 -13.85
CA GLU A 521 -1.76 -28.64 -14.84
C GLU A 521 -2.90 -27.65 -14.61
N VAL A 522 -3.38 -27.53 -13.35
CA VAL A 522 -4.57 -26.74 -13.01
C VAL A 522 -4.25 -25.25 -12.87
N LEU A 523 -3.16 -24.90 -12.16
CA LEU A 523 -2.83 -23.49 -11.91
C LEU A 523 -2.77 -22.63 -13.18
N PRO A 524 -2.09 -23.05 -14.28
CA PRO A 524 -2.06 -22.27 -15.50
C PRO A 524 -3.43 -22.11 -16.18
N GLN A 525 -4.31 -23.11 -16.03
CA GLN A 525 -5.65 -23.07 -16.62
C GLN A 525 -6.54 -22.08 -15.89
N VAL A 526 -6.52 -22.11 -14.55
CA VAL A 526 -7.39 -21.27 -13.72
C VAL A 526 -6.95 -19.82 -13.74
N LEU A 527 -5.64 -19.54 -13.73
CA LEU A 527 -5.13 -18.16 -13.86
C LEU A 527 -5.51 -17.52 -15.20
N ARG A 528 -5.62 -18.30 -16.29
CA ARG A 528 -6.03 -17.81 -17.61
C ARG A 528 -7.54 -17.79 -17.81
N ALA A 529 -8.32 -18.39 -16.92
CA ALA A 529 -9.77 -18.42 -17.04
C ALA A 529 -10.36 -17.02 -16.87
N LYS A 530 -11.42 -16.71 -17.61
CA LYS A 530 -12.17 -15.46 -17.44
C LYS A 530 -13.00 -15.47 -16.17
N GLY A 531 -13.18 -14.30 -15.61
CA GLY A 531 -13.96 -14.08 -14.38
C GLY A 531 -13.17 -14.36 -13.10
N ALA A 532 -13.76 -13.99 -11.99
CA ALA A 532 -13.18 -14.19 -10.68
C ALA A 532 -12.91 -15.67 -10.39
N ARG A 533 -11.76 -15.98 -9.81
CA ARG A 533 -11.36 -17.35 -9.45
C ARG A 533 -10.65 -17.38 -8.11
N LEU A 534 -11.06 -18.33 -7.26
CA LEU A 534 -10.31 -18.67 -6.05
C LEU A 534 -9.48 -19.93 -6.29
N ILE A 535 -8.21 -19.88 -5.90
CA ILE A 535 -7.25 -20.97 -6.02
C ILE A 535 -6.68 -21.24 -4.63
N ASP A 536 -7.15 -22.31 -4.00
CA ASP A 536 -6.73 -22.73 -2.65
C ASP A 536 -5.56 -23.72 -2.79
N VAL A 537 -4.33 -23.25 -2.52
CA VAL A 537 -3.12 -24.04 -2.72
C VAL A 537 -2.56 -24.48 -1.37
N ILE A 538 -2.52 -25.79 -1.15
CA ILE A 538 -1.99 -26.38 0.07
C ILE A 538 -0.46 -26.32 0.04
N VAL A 539 0.13 -25.74 1.08
CA VAL A 539 1.58 -25.60 1.27
C VAL A 539 1.99 -26.09 2.66
N PRO A 540 3.27 -26.41 2.90
CA PRO A 540 3.73 -26.87 4.20
C PRO A 540 3.48 -25.86 5.32
N GLU A 541 2.99 -26.33 6.47
CA GLU A 541 2.74 -25.52 7.67
C GLU A 541 4.02 -24.84 8.20
N GLU A 542 5.15 -25.54 8.16
CA GLU A 542 6.42 -25.07 8.70
C GLU A 542 7.31 -24.32 7.68
N ALA A 543 6.72 -23.79 6.61
CA ALA A 543 7.46 -22.93 5.69
C ALA A 543 7.80 -21.59 6.36
N ASP A 544 9.10 -21.26 6.43
CA ASP A 544 9.58 -19.99 6.98
C ASP A 544 9.88 -18.97 5.89
N VAL A 545 9.55 -17.70 6.15
CA VAL A 545 10.04 -16.59 5.32
C VAL A 545 11.48 -16.30 5.71
N VAL A 546 12.38 -16.51 4.79
CA VAL A 546 13.82 -16.23 4.95
C VAL A 546 14.35 -15.53 3.67
N PRO A 547 15.40 -14.69 3.80
CA PRO A 547 16.09 -14.25 5.02
C PRO A 547 15.17 -13.53 6.00
N MET A 548 15.54 -13.55 7.30
CA MET A 548 14.82 -12.81 8.32
C MET A 548 15.79 -12.18 9.33
N VAL A 549 15.66 -10.86 9.54
CA VAL A 549 16.36 -10.15 10.61
C VAL A 549 15.47 -10.17 11.86
N PRO A 550 15.87 -10.79 12.96
CA PRO A 550 15.10 -10.77 14.20
C PRO A 550 14.91 -9.33 14.72
N GLY A 551 13.77 -9.08 15.36
CA GLY A 551 13.44 -7.73 15.86
C GLY A 551 14.55 -7.12 16.72
N GLY A 552 14.91 -5.87 16.45
CA GLY A 552 15.97 -5.12 17.14
C GLY A 552 17.41 -5.57 16.84
N LYS A 553 17.62 -6.53 15.94
CA LYS A 553 18.96 -6.93 15.47
C LYS A 553 19.41 -6.06 14.31
N ARG A 554 20.74 -6.11 14.04
CA ARG A 554 21.35 -5.46 12.88
C ARG A 554 20.97 -6.22 11.59
N LEU A 555 20.99 -5.51 10.46
CA LEU A 555 20.62 -6.11 9.17
C LEU A 555 21.56 -7.26 8.74
N ASP A 556 22.83 -7.24 9.19
CA ASP A 556 23.81 -8.32 8.93
C ASP A 556 23.62 -9.57 9.85
N GLN A 557 22.75 -9.49 10.85
CA GLN A 557 22.44 -10.58 11.77
C GLN A 557 21.18 -11.37 11.36
N MET A 558 21.01 -11.56 10.06
CA MET A 558 19.83 -12.26 9.54
C MET A 558 19.96 -13.78 9.63
N VAL A 559 18.81 -14.42 9.83
CA VAL A 559 18.63 -15.86 9.71
C VAL A 559 18.44 -16.18 8.23
N LEU A 560 19.29 -17.02 7.66
CA LEU A 560 19.29 -17.35 6.23
C LEU A 560 18.52 -18.64 5.88
N GLY A 561 18.02 -19.38 6.88
CA GLY A 561 17.42 -20.70 6.67
C GLY A 561 18.46 -21.77 6.37
N GLY A 562 18.09 -23.03 6.57
CA GLY A 562 18.90 -24.17 6.10
C GLY A 562 18.78 -24.29 4.57
N ARG A 563 19.90 -24.07 3.86
CA ARG A 563 19.97 -24.33 2.40
C ARG A 563 19.95 -25.82 2.10
#